data_73d8926f395c456ec903ce7bb373e356
#
_entry.id   73d8926f395c456ec903ce7bb373e356
#
_cell.length_a   1.000
_cell.length_b   1.000
_cell.length_c   1.000
_cell.angle_alpha   90.00
_cell.angle_beta   90.00
_cell.angle_gamma   90.00
#
_symmetry.space_group_name_H-M   'P 1'
#
loop_
_entity.id
_entity.type
_entity.pdbx_description
1 polymer ?
#
loop_
_entity_poly.entity_id
_entity_poly.type
_entity_poly.pdbx_seq_one_letter_code
_entity_poly.pdbx_strand_id
1 'polypeptide(L)'
;MSVLSLASGRSAYRGYEYFRAKKVLPVKIDPAGILHTRVLGSEGALYEVTVNTAHPRSSSCTCPHAAGRKIVCKHMVATFFTAFPEEAEKYKEELEAYWEEQERQQRDRETRLTRYIWGMKKDELREALVELLC
;
A
#
# COMPACT_ATOMS: atom_id res chain seq x y z
N MET A 1 -8.27 5.48 -15.43
CA MET A 1 -7.11 4.87 -14.78
C MET A 1 -6.33 5.94 -14.03
N SER A 2 -5.94 5.66 -12.82
CA SER A 2 -5.10 6.57 -12.04
C SER A 2 -3.73 5.91 -11.80
N VAL A 3 -2.76 6.73 -11.38
CA VAL A 3 -1.43 6.23 -11.00
C VAL A 3 -1.56 5.16 -9.92
N LEU A 4 -2.42 5.37 -8.93
CA LEU A 4 -2.64 4.44 -7.84
C LEU A 4 -3.29 3.13 -8.29
N SER A 5 -4.19 3.17 -9.25
CA SER A 5 -4.87 1.96 -9.73
C SER A 5 -3.97 1.02 -10.50
N LEU A 6 -2.88 1.54 -11.08
CA LEU A 6 -1.90 0.75 -11.81
C LEU A 6 -0.74 0.28 -10.95
N ALA A 7 -0.55 0.89 -9.76
CA ALA A 7 0.47 0.46 -8.82
C ALA A 7 -0.01 -0.76 -8.05
N SER A 8 0.91 -1.69 -7.74
CA SER A 8 0.60 -2.76 -6.79
C SER A 8 0.35 -2.17 -5.41
N GLY A 9 -0.37 -2.88 -4.55
CA GLY A 9 -0.61 -2.44 -3.18
C GLY A 9 0.68 -2.15 -2.42
N ARG A 10 1.70 -2.98 -2.63
CA ARG A 10 3.02 -2.79 -2.04
C ARG A 10 3.71 -1.53 -2.55
N SER A 11 3.69 -1.30 -3.86
CA SER A 11 4.27 -0.10 -4.46
C SER A 11 3.55 1.17 -4.01
N ALA A 12 2.23 1.14 -3.91
CA ALA A 12 1.45 2.27 -3.43
C ALA A 12 1.81 2.62 -1.98
N TYR A 13 1.88 1.63 -1.10
CA TYR A 13 2.24 1.84 0.29
C TYR A 13 3.67 2.35 0.46
N ARG A 14 4.62 1.76 -0.25
CA ARG A 14 6.02 2.20 -0.21
C ARG A 14 6.19 3.59 -0.78
N GLY A 15 5.44 3.92 -1.82
CA GLY A 15 5.40 5.27 -2.36
C GLY A 15 4.89 6.29 -1.35
N TYR A 16 3.87 5.92 -0.60
CA TYR A 16 3.35 6.75 0.48
C TYR A 16 4.41 6.97 1.57
N GLU A 17 5.14 5.93 1.96
CA GLU A 17 6.25 6.06 2.92
C GLU A 17 7.35 7.00 2.41
N TYR A 18 7.72 6.91 1.14
CA TYR A 18 8.70 7.80 0.51
C TYR A 18 8.22 9.25 0.50
N PHE A 19 6.95 9.45 0.22
CA PHE A 19 6.33 10.78 0.29
C PHE A 19 6.41 11.35 1.70
N ARG A 20 6.06 10.57 2.72
CA ARG A 20 6.12 11.00 4.12
C ARG A 20 7.55 11.29 4.57
N ALA A 21 8.50 10.51 4.11
CA ALA A 21 9.91 10.69 4.44
C ALA A 21 10.55 11.86 3.66
N LYS A 22 9.79 12.54 2.81
CA LYS A 22 10.24 13.68 2.00
C LYS A 22 11.44 13.34 1.11
N LYS A 23 11.41 12.17 0.52
CA LYS A 23 12.47 11.70 -0.39
C LYS A 23 12.29 12.17 -1.82
N VAL A 24 11.22 12.90 -2.11
CA VAL A 24 10.94 13.44 -3.45
C VAL A 24 11.44 14.89 -3.51
N LEU A 25 12.29 15.17 -4.48
CA LEU A 25 12.75 16.53 -4.75
C LEU A 25 11.59 17.35 -5.34
N PRO A 26 11.73 18.70 -5.40
CA PRO A 26 10.65 19.54 -5.94
C PRO A 26 10.17 19.06 -7.30
N VAL A 27 8.85 18.93 -7.44
CA VAL A 27 8.22 18.43 -8.66
C VAL A 27 7.97 19.60 -9.61
N LYS A 28 8.40 19.44 -10.87
CA LYS A 28 8.11 20.38 -11.94
C LYS A 28 7.01 19.82 -12.81
N ILE A 29 6.03 20.66 -13.14
CA ILE A 29 4.92 20.28 -14.02
C ILE A 29 5.14 21.00 -15.33
N ASP A 30 5.24 20.23 -16.43
CA ASP A 30 5.43 20.83 -17.75
C ASP A 30 4.10 21.32 -18.36
N PRO A 31 4.13 22.02 -19.51
CA PRO A 31 2.90 22.52 -20.14
C PRO A 31 1.88 21.44 -20.53
N ALA A 32 2.33 20.19 -20.68
CA ALA A 32 1.46 19.04 -20.95
C ALA A 32 0.87 18.42 -19.68
N GLY A 33 1.25 18.92 -18.49
CA GLY A 33 0.79 18.40 -17.21
C GLY A 33 1.58 17.21 -16.71
N ILE A 34 2.73 16.93 -17.33
CA ILE A 34 3.59 15.81 -16.92
C ILE A 34 4.49 16.25 -15.77
N LEU A 35 4.60 15.40 -14.75
CA LEU A 35 5.40 15.65 -13.56
C LEU A 35 6.82 15.16 -13.79
N HIS A 36 7.79 16.01 -13.45
CA HIS A 36 9.21 15.68 -13.54
C HIS A 36 9.89 15.94 -12.20
N THR A 37 10.60 14.96 -11.69
CA THR A 37 11.33 15.10 -10.44
C THR A 37 12.42 14.04 -10.32
N ARG A 38 13.14 14.09 -9.21
CA ARG A 38 14.06 13.04 -8.80
C ARG A 38 13.64 12.55 -7.42
N VAL A 39 13.81 11.28 -7.17
CA VAL A 39 13.47 10.64 -5.90
C VAL A 39 14.71 9.96 -5.35
N LEU A 40 14.99 10.21 -4.07
CA LEU A 40 16.10 9.59 -3.36
C LEU A 40 15.73 8.15 -3.02
N GLY A 41 16.47 7.19 -3.59
CA GLY A 41 16.30 5.77 -3.30
C GLY A 41 16.91 5.38 -1.96
N SER A 42 16.64 4.13 -1.55
CA SER A 42 17.08 3.60 -0.25
C SER A 42 18.59 3.53 -0.07
N GLU A 43 19.34 3.46 -1.16
CA GLU A 43 20.81 3.37 -1.15
C GLU A 43 21.49 4.69 -1.50
N GLY A 44 20.78 5.80 -1.41
CA GLY A 44 21.32 7.11 -1.73
C GLY A 44 21.34 7.47 -3.20
N ALA A 45 20.88 6.57 -4.08
CA ALA A 45 20.78 6.85 -5.51
C ALA A 45 19.61 7.78 -5.80
N LEU A 46 19.80 8.72 -6.74
CA LEU A 46 18.71 9.57 -7.23
C LEU A 46 18.16 8.97 -8.51
N TYR A 47 16.87 8.71 -8.54
CA TYR A 47 16.18 8.18 -9.72
C TYR A 47 15.39 9.31 -10.38
N GLU A 48 15.51 9.41 -11.71
CA GLU A 48 14.70 10.35 -12.48
C GLU A 48 13.32 9.76 -12.71
N VAL A 49 12.28 10.55 -12.36
CA VAL A 49 10.89 10.11 -12.42
C VAL A 49 10.09 11.07 -13.28
N THR A 50 9.34 10.50 -14.21
CA THR A 50 8.40 11.23 -15.06
C THR A 50 7.03 10.57 -14.89
N VAL A 51 6.02 11.34 -14.44
CA VAL A 51 4.67 10.81 -14.23
C VAL A 51 3.69 11.55 -15.12
N ASN A 52 3.01 10.77 -15.97
CA ASN A 52 1.90 11.25 -16.77
C ASN A 52 0.60 10.79 -16.13
N THR A 53 -0.10 11.72 -15.45
CA THR A 53 -1.33 11.38 -14.73
C THR A 53 -2.50 11.05 -15.65
N ALA A 54 -2.52 11.59 -16.87
CA ALA A 54 -3.53 11.27 -17.87
C ALA A 54 -3.32 9.88 -18.48
N HIS A 55 -2.05 9.50 -18.65
CA HIS A 55 -1.65 8.22 -19.20
C HIS A 55 -0.55 7.59 -18.33
N PRO A 56 -0.93 7.01 -17.17
CA PRO A 56 0.06 6.54 -16.19
C PRO A 56 1.06 5.51 -16.74
N ARG A 57 0.66 4.72 -17.73
CA ARG A 57 1.56 3.74 -18.38
C ARG A 57 2.66 4.38 -19.20
N SER A 58 2.52 5.66 -19.54
CA SER A 58 3.55 6.44 -20.23
C SER A 58 4.54 7.06 -19.24
N SER A 59 4.38 6.82 -17.96
CA SER A 59 5.31 7.27 -16.93
C SER A 59 6.59 6.46 -16.96
N SER A 60 7.68 7.03 -16.47
CA SER A 60 8.98 6.36 -16.45
C SER A 60 9.74 6.65 -15.16
N CYS A 61 10.59 5.72 -14.79
CA CYS A 61 11.50 5.86 -13.67
C CYS A 61 12.79 5.08 -13.97
N THR A 62 13.92 5.62 -13.59
CA THR A 62 15.21 4.98 -13.81
C THR A 62 15.58 3.93 -12.78
N CYS A 63 14.70 3.63 -11.81
CA CYS A 63 14.96 2.59 -10.82
C CYS A 63 14.99 1.18 -11.47
N PRO A 64 15.69 0.22 -10.85
CA PRO A 64 15.80 -1.14 -11.44
C PRO A 64 14.46 -1.84 -11.63
N HIS A 65 13.46 -1.51 -10.82
CA HIS A 65 12.13 -2.13 -10.89
C HIS A 65 11.33 -1.65 -12.11
N ALA A 66 11.45 -0.37 -12.49
CA ALA A 66 10.65 0.26 -13.53
C ALA A 66 11.40 0.50 -14.84
N ALA A 67 12.73 0.48 -14.82
CA ALA A 67 13.53 0.76 -16.01
C ALA A 67 13.22 -0.23 -17.14
N GLY A 68 12.79 0.29 -18.27
CA GLY A 68 12.41 -0.51 -19.43
C GLY A 68 11.08 -1.24 -19.30
N ARG A 69 10.29 -0.96 -18.27
CA ARG A 69 8.99 -1.58 -18.03
C ARG A 69 7.88 -0.55 -17.97
N LYS A 70 6.67 -0.94 -18.36
CA LYS A 70 5.48 -0.08 -18.29
C LYS A 70 4.71 -0.32 -16.97
N ILE A 71 5.41 -0.21 -15.85
CA ILE A 71 4.83 -0.39 -14.52
C ILE A 71 4.90 0.89 -13.72
N VAL A 72 4.02 1.03 -12.75
CA VAL A 72 4.04 2.15 -11.81
C VAL A 72 4.79 1.71 -10.55
N CYS A 73 5.97 2.25 -10.35
CA CYS A 73 6.81 1.93 -9.19
C CYS A 73 6.51 2.86 -8.00
N LYS A 74 7.08 2.54 -6.85
CA LYS A 74 6.94 3.35 -5.62
C LYS A 74 7.40 4.80 -5.80
N HIS A 75 8.41 5.04 -6.62
CA HIS A 75 8.92 6.40 -6.86
C HIS A 75 7.94 7.26 -7.64
N MET A 76 7.21 6.67 -8.59
CA MET A 76 6.14 7.34 -9.32
C MET A 76 4.97 7.68 -8.40
N VAL A 77 4.60 6.76 -7.52
CA VAL A 77 3.54 6.98 -6.51
C VAL A 77 3.95 8.12 -5.56
N ALA A 78 5.19 8.11 -5.07
CA ALA A 78 5.70 9.16 -4.21
C ALA A 78 5.68 10.53 -4.89
N THR A 79 6.03 10.58 -6.17
CA THR A 79 5.97 11.80 -6.98
C THR A 79 4.54 12.30 -7.12
N PHE A 80 3.60 11.40 -7.41
CA PHE A 80 2.19 11.72 -7.51
C PHE A 80 1.65 12.32 -6.21
N PHE A 81 1.96 11.71 -5.07
CA PHE A 81 1.53 12.22 -3.77
C PHE A 81 2.16 13.56 -3.42
N THR A 82 3.41 13.78 -3.85
CA THR A 82 4.09 15.06 -3.62
C THR A 82 3.44 16.18 -4.42
N ALA A 83 3.04 15.90 -5.65
CA ALA A 83 2.36 16.87 -6.52
C ALA A 83 0.91 17.11 -6.07
N PHE A 84 0.26 16.08 -5.54
CA PHE A 84 -1.15 16.11 -5.12
C PHE A 84 -1.29 15.61 -3.69
N PRO A 85 -0.92 16.44 -2.68
CA PRO A 85 -0.96 16.02 -1.28
C PRO A 85 -2.36 15.59 -0.80
N GLU A 86 -3.41 16.14 -1.38
CA GLU A 86 -4.79 15.76 -1.07
C GLU A 86 -5.09 14.31 -1.44
N GLU A 87 -4.44 13.80 -2.49
CA GLU A 87 -4.57 12.40 -2.87
C GLU A 87 -3.83 11.49 -1.87
N ALA A 88 -2.71 11.97 -1.32
CA ALA A 88 -2.00 11.25 -0.26
C ALA A 88 -2.83 11.15 1.01
N GLU A 89 -3.53 12.22 1.39
CA GLU A 89 -4.40 12.23 2.56
C GLU A 89 -5.57 11.28 2.38
N LYS A 90 -6.18 11.28 1.21
CA LYS A 90 -7.26 10.36 0.85
C LYS A 90 -6.79 8.91 0.89
N TYR A 91 -5.61 8.63 0.36
CA TYR A 91 -4.99 7.30 0.41
C TYR A 91 -4.78 6.84 1.86
N LYS A 92 -4.28 7.74 2.71
CA LYS A 92 -4.06 7.45 4.13
C LYS A 92 -5.37 7.07 4.83
N GLU A 93 -6.44 7.83 4.59
CA GLU A 93 -7.75 7.56 5.18
C GLU A 93 -8.30 6.20 4.72
N GLU A 94 -8.18 5.89 3.44
CA GLU A 94 -8.62 4.60 2.90
C GLU A 94 -7.80 3.44 3.46
N LEU A 95 -6.50 3.63 3.64
CA LEU A 95 -5.59 2.63 4.20
C LEU A 95 -5.92 2.35 5.67
N GLU A 96 -6.14 3.40 6.46
CA GLU A 96 -6.52 3.27 7.87
C GLU A 96 -7.87 2.56 8.01
N ALA A 97 -8.84 2.91 7.17
CA ALA A 97 -10.15 2.25 7.15
C ALA A 97 -10.03 0.77 6.80
N TYR A 98 -9.17 0.44 5.83
CA TYR A 98 -8.91 -0.95 5.44
C TYR A 98 -8.32 -1.74 6.61
N TRP A 99 -7.32 -1.19 7.30
CA TRP A 99 -6.70 -1.86 8.44
C TRP A 99 -7.67 -2.05 9.60
N GLU A 100 -8.48 -1.04 9.90
CA GLU A 100 -9.51 -1.14 10.93
C GLU A 100 -10.51 -2.25 10.61
N GLU A 101 -10.91 -2.36 9.34
CA GLU A 101 -11.83 -3.42 8.90
C GLU A 101 -11.18 -4.79 9.04
N GLN A 102 -9.89 -4.94 8.68
CA GLN A 102 -9.17 -6.20 8.82
C GLN A 102 -9.05 -6.61 10.29
N GLU A 103 -8.73 -5.68 11.17
CA GLU A 103 -8.66 -5.92 12.62
C GLU A 103 -10.02 -6.35 13.16
N ARG A 104 -11.10 -5.69 12.74
CA ARG A 104 -12.45 -6.03 13.17
C ARG A 104 -12.84 -7.44 12.72
N GLN A 105 -12.57 -7.79 11.46
CA GLN A 105 -12.83 -9.11 10.94
C GLN A 105 -12.05 -10.18 11.68
N GLN A 106 -10.81 -9.90 12.04
CA GLN A 106 -9.99 -10.82 12.82
C GLN A 106 -10.55 -11.01 14.22
N ARG A 107 -10.94 -9.93 14.90
CA ARG A 107 -11.59 -10.00 16.21
C ARG A 107 -12.90 -10.79 16.14
N ASP A 108 -13.69 -10.58 15.10
CA ASP A 108 -14.95 -11.33 14.90
C ASP A 108 -14.69 -12.81 14.71
N ARG A 109 -13.66 -13.18 13.93
CA ARG A 109 -13.28 -14.58 13.74
C ARG A 109 -12.81 -15.22 15.05
N GLU A 110 -12.02 -14.51 15.83
CA GLU A 110 -11.55 -14.97 17.13
C GLU A 110 -12.72 -15.13 18.11
N THR A 111 -13.65 -14.19 18.12
CA THR A 111 -14.84 -14.24 18.95
C THR A 111 -15.73 -15.43 18.55
N ARG A 112 -15.95 -15.66 17.27
CA ARG A 112 -16.73 -16.82 16.80
C ARG A 112 -16.08 -18.14 17.19
N LEU A 113 -14.76 -18.23 17.05
CA LEU A 113 -14.01 -19.43 17.44
C LEU A 113 -14.12 -19.66 18.94
N THR A 114 -13.97 -18.61 19.74
CA THR A 114 -14.12 -18.70 21.19
C THR A 114 -15.53 -19.14 21.57
N ARG A 115 -16.55 -18.54 20.94
CA ARG A 115 -17.96 -18.95 21.18
C ARG A 115 -18.21 -20.39 20.79
N TYR A 116 -17.63 -20.84 19.69
CA TYR A 116 -17.74 -22.22 19.24
C TYR A 116 -17.15 -23.17 20.28
N ILE A 117 -15.95 -22.88 20.78
CA ILE A 117 -15.28 -23.69 21.80
C ILE A 117 -16.06 -23.68 23.11
N TRP A 118 -16.49 -22.53 23.59
CA TRP A 118 -17.25 -22.40 24.85
C TRP A 118 -18.71 -22.88 24.71
N GLY A 119 -19.22 -22.90 23.47
CA GLY A 119 -20.55 -23.40 23.16
C GLY A 119 -20.65 -24.93 23.11
N MET A 120 -19.52 -25.63 23.12
CA MET A 120 -19.52 -27.09 23.23
C MET A 120 -20.16 -27.49 24.56
N LYS A 121 -21.04 -28.49 24.51
CA LYS A 121 -21.66 -29.02 25.73
C LYS A 121 -20.56 -29.54 26.65
N LYS A 122 -20.74 -29.34 27.97
CA LYS A 122 -19.77 -29.81 28.96
C LYS A 122 -19.41 -31.30 28.77
N ASP A 123 -20.37 -32.11 28.37
CA ASP A 123 -20.16 -33.52 28.12
C ASP A 123 -19.22 -33.77 26.94
N GLU A 124 -19.35 -32.98 25.87
CA GLU A 124 -18.48 -33.08 24.69
C GLU A 124 -17.04 -32.68 25.07
N LEU A 125 -16.87 -31.64 25.88
CA LEU A 125 -15.56 -31.22 26.37
C LEU A 125 -14.94 -32.29 27.29
N ARG A 126 -15.73 -32.90 28.16
CA ARG A 126 -15.28 -33.98 29.04
C ARG A 126 -14.84 -35.21 28.23
N GLU A 127 -15.60 -35.57 27.20
CA GLU A 127 -15.25 -36.68 26.33
C GLU A 127 -13.93 -36.39 25.59
N ALA A 128 -13.77 -35.18 25.05
CA ALA A 128 -12.54 -34.77 24.38
C ALA A 128 -11.33 -34.81 25.32
N LEU A 129 -11.49 -34.35 26.56
CA LEU A 129 -10.44 -34.38 27.56
C LEU A 129 -10.09 -35.80 28.02
N VAL A 130 -11.08 -36.65 28.17
CA VAL A 130 -10.87 -38.08 28.52
C VAL A 130 -10.12 -38.79 27.41
N GLU A 131 -10.49 -38.57 26.14
CA GLU A 131 -9.77 -39.13 25.00
C GLU A 131 -8.31 -38.70 24.95
N LEU A 132 -8.01 -37.45 25.32
CA LEU A 132 -6.62 -36.94 25.37
C LEU A 132 -5.83 -37.50 26.54
N LEU A 133 -6.48 -37.88 27.64
CA LEU A 133 -5.84 -38.42 28.83
C LEU A 133 -5.75 -39.95 28.88
N CYS A 134 -6.51 -40.59 28.05
CA CYS A 134 -6.46 -42.04 27.85
C CYS A 134 -5.72 -42.40 26.57
#